data_b0eb1cf7acca3a33e2e7256fc31da808
#
_entry.id   b0eb1cf7acca3a33e2e7256fc31da808
#
_cell.length_a   1.000
_cell.length_b   1.000
_cell.length_c   1.000
_cell.angle_alpha   90.00
_cell.angle_beta   90.00
_cell.angle_gamma   90.00
#
_symmetry.space_group_name_H-M   'P 1'
#
loop_
_entity.id
_entity.type
_entity.pdbx_description
1 polymer ?
#
loop_
_entity_poly.entity_id
_entity_poly.type
_entity_poly.pdbx_seq_one_letter_code
_entity_poly.pdbx_strand_id
1 'polypeptide(L)'
;ISVSVHEQYPDGDPTTPYLGYAKYGLKIMNFDGTSIKESLANVKEATEYCRSGKGPVLMNIKTTREGSHSGSDDQSFYMDPVEQDWHTYNDCILKTCNTLIADGIITPKEIGEIWDQLDHEISEASAKAVAGFQPKTTKFILDRVSSYNFEEIKKTWKRYRDHSKVDRAKKFKEYH
;
A
#
# COMPACT_ATOMS: atom_id res chain seq x y z
N ILE A 1 3.96 4.87 -11.74
CA ILE A 1 5.40 5.14 -11.65
C ILE A 1 6.02 5.15 -13.03
N SER A 2 5.89 4.08 -13.81
CA SER A 2 6.48 3.97 -15.15
C SER A 2 5.59 4.51 -16.27
N VAL A 3 4.34 4.84 -15.96
CA VAL A 3 3.34 5.28 -16.92
C VAL A 3 2.64 6.52 -16.35
N SER A 4 2.47 7.54 -17.18
CA SER A 4 1.76 8.77 -16.80
C SER A 4 0.34 8.46 -16.31
N VAL A 5 -0.14 9.19 -15.32
CA VAL A 5 -1.52 9.09 -14.84
C VAL A 5 -2.53 9.37 -15.97
N HIS A 6 -2.20 10.26 -16.90
CA HIS A 6 -3.05 10.59 -18.04
C HIS A 6 -3.16 9.49 -19.10
N GLU A 7 -2.16 8.57 -19.15
CA GLU A 7 -2.25 7.37 -19.98
C GLU A 7 -3.08 6.27 -19.33
N GLN A 8 -3.06 6.21 -18.01
CA GLN A 8 -3.85 5.25 -17.24
C GLN A 8 -5.30 5.70 -17.07
N TYR A 9 -5.50 7.01 -16.87
CA TYR A 9 -6.80 7.66 -16.65
C TYR A 9 -6.84 8.92 -17.51
N PRO A 10 -7.68 8.98 -18.56
CA PRO A 10 -7.69 10.08 -19.54
C PRO A 10 -7.89 11.48 -18.95
N ASP A 11 -8.56 11.59 -17.81
CA ASP A 11 -8.77 12.83 -17.05
C ASP A 11 -7.71 13.06 -15.96
N GLY A 12 -6.73 12.14 -15.82
CA GLY A 12 -5.69 12.19 -14.80
C GLY A 12 -6.18 11.89 -13.39
N ASP A 13 -7.44 11.46 -13.21
CA ASP A 13 -8.01 11.13 -11.89
C ASP A 13 -8.25 9.60 -11.76
N PRO A 14 -7.50 8.89 -10.92
CA PRO A 14 -7.69 7.46 -10.69
C PRO A 14 -9.02 7.11 -10.01
N THR A 15 -9.78 8.09 -9.51
CA THR A 15 -11.07 7.84 -8.85
C THR A 15 -12.25 7.87 -9.82
N THR A 16 -12.11 8.49 -10.99
CA THR A 16 -13.16 8.61 -12.00
C THR A 16 -13.85 7.29 -12.36
N PRO A 17 -13.16 6.17 -12.59
CA PRO A 17 -13.82 4.89 -12.89
C PRO A 17 -14.75 4.38 -11.79
N TYR A 18 -14.59 4.90 -10.57
CA TYR A 18 -15.33 4.44 -9.40
C TYR A 18 -16.52 5.33 -9.01
N LEU A 19 -16.68 6.52 -9.65
CA LEU A 19 -17.75 7.46 -9.32
C LEU A 19 -19.14 6.83 -9.39
N GLY A 20 -19.35 5.91 -10.34
CA GLY A 20 -20.61 5.19 -10.51
C GLY A 20 -21.03 4.32 -9.32
N TYR A 21 -20.08 3.96 -8.44
CA TYR A 21 -20.35 3.13 -7.27
C TYR A 21 -20.80 3.92 -6.05
N ALA A 22 -20.74 5.26 -6.08
CA ALA A 22 -21.20 6.11 -4.98
C ALA A 22 -22.69 5.85 -4.64
N LYS A 23 -23.51 5.56 -5.63
CA LYS A 23 -24.94 5.21 -5.44
C LYS A 23 -25.16 3.88 -4.67
N TYR A 24 -24.13 3.07 -4.56
CA TYR A 24 -24.14 1.80 -3.81
C TYR A 24 -23.42 1.91 -2.48
N GLY A 25 -23.09 3.12 -2.02
CA GLY A 25 -22.45 3.37 -0.74
C GLY A 25 -20.92 3.47 -0.76
N LEU A 26 -20.28 3.47 -1.94
CA LEU A 26 -18.85 3.79 -2.01
C LEU A 26 -18.63 5.27 -1.72
N LYS A 27 -17.86 5.58 -0.69
CA LYS A 27 -17.36 6.94 -0.43
C LYS A 27 -16.00 7.11 -1.07
N ILE A 28 -15.81 8.20 -1.84
CA ILE A 28 -14.52 8.54 -2.45
C ILE A 28 -13.97 9.77 -1.74
N MET A 29 -12.69 9.71 -1.36
CA MET A 29 -11.99 10.77 -0.66
C MET A 29 -10.65 11.05 -1.37
N ASN A 30 -10.39 12.32 -1.66
CA ASN A 30 -9.14 12.79 -2.25
C ASN A 30 -8.50 13.77 -1.26
N PHE A 31 -7.23 13.54 -0.85
CA PHE A 31 -6.55 14.44 0.07
C PHE A 31 -5.02 14.40 -0.06
N ASP A 32 -4.37 15.41 0.54
CA ASP A 32 -2.92 15.55 0.57
C ASP A 32 -2.31 14.65 1.67
N GLY A 33 -1.62 13.58 1.25
CA GLY A 33 -0.91 12.66 2.15
C GLY A 33 0.39 13.23 2.72
N THR A 34 0.86 14.37 2.24
CA THR A 34 2.04 15.05 2.84
C THR A 34 1.68 15.83 4.12
N SER A 35 0.39 16.03 4.39
CA SER A 35 -0.13 16.65 5.61
C SER A 35 -0.57 15.61 6.63
N ILE A 36 0.15 15.48 7.74
CA ILE A 36 -0.21 14.55 8.81
C ILE A 36 -1.58 14.88 9.42
N LYS A 37 -1.91 16.16 9.59
CA LYS A 37 -3.19 16.61 10.16
C LYS A 37 -4.36 16.22 9.24
N GLU A 38 -4.21 16.46 7.95
CA GLU A 38 -5.22 16.11 6.95
C GLU A 38 -5.37 14.58 6.83
N SER A 39 -4.26 13.86 6.80
CA SER A 39 -4.26 12.40 6.76
C SER A 39 -4.98 11.79 7.96
N LEU A 40 -4.69 12.25 9.18
CA LEU A 40 -5.36 11.76 10.40
C LEU A 40 -6.86 12.05 10.38
N ALA A 41 -7.29 13.25 9.97
CA ALA A 41 -8.70 13.62 9.89
C ALA A 41 -9.44 12.73 8.87
N ASN A 42 -8.90 12.59 7.66
CA ASN A 42 -9.53 11.81 6.60
C ASN A 42 -9.55 10.30 6.89
N VAL A 43 -8.47 9.74 7.45
CA VAL A 43 -8.44 8.32 7.84
C VAL A 43 -9.42 8.02 8.96
N LYS A 44 -9.57 8.94 9.94
CA LYS A 44 -10.60 8.83 10.98
C LYS A 44 -12.00 8.81 10.37
N GLU A 45 -12.32 9.76 9.51
CA GLU A 45 -13.61 9.84 8.82
C GLU A 45 -13.89 8.58 7.99
N ALA A 46 -12.92 8.09 7.22
CA ALA A 46 -13.03 6.86 6.45
C ALA A 46 -13.32 5.64 7.34
N THR A 47 -12.61 5.55 8.46
CA THR A 47 -12.77 4.47 9.44
C THR A 47 -14.18 4.49 10.08
N GLU A 48 -14.66 5.66 10.47
CA GLU A 48 -16.01 5.85 11.05
C GLU A 48 -17.10 5.50 10.02
N TYR A 49 -16.90 5.91 8.75
CA TYR A 49 -17.82 5.58 7.68
C TYR A 49 -17.96 4.06 7.49
N CYS A 50 -16.82 3.36 7.36
CA CYS A 50 -16.81 1.90 7.20
C CYS A 50 -17.43 1.19 8.42
N ARG A 51 -17.03 1.58 9.64
CA ARG A 51 -17.53 0.96 10.89
C ARG A 51 -19.00 1.21 11.14
N SER A 52 -19.55 2.30 10.60
CA SER A 52 -20.99 2.58 10.69
C SER A 52 -21.85 1.75 9.73
N GLY A 53 -21.23 0.88 8.92
CA GLY A 53 -21.93 0.02 7.96
C GLY A 53 -22.49 0.74 6.75
N LYS A 54 -22.08 1.99 6.49
CA LYS A 54 -22.56 2.79 5.34
C LYS A 54 -21.98 2.31 4.01
N GLY A 55 -20.78 1.70 4.02
CA GLY A 55 -20.14 1.15 2.84
C GLY A 55 -18.61 1.23 2.89
N PRO A 56 -17.93 0.84 1.81
CA PRO A 56 -16.49 0.97 1.69
C PRO A 56 -16.06 2.41 1.38
N VAL A 57 -14.78 2.70 1.61
CA VAL A 57 -14.15 3.97 1.25
C VAL A 57 -12.99 3.72 0.30
N LEU A 58 -12.93 4.47 -0.79
CA LEU A 58 -11.78 4.59 -1.67
C LEU A 58 -11.05 5.90 -1.34
N MET A 59 -9.81 5.79 -0.85
CA MET A 59 -8.98 6.96 -0.57
C MET A 59 -7.91 7.09 -1.66
N ASN A 60 -7.93 8.19 -2.39
CA ASN A 60 -6.86 8.60 -3.29
C ASN A 60 -6.00 9.63 -2.55
N ILE A 61 -4.80 9.22 -2.16
CA ILE A 61 -3.91 9.99 -1.31
C ILE A 61 -2.70 10.41 -2.16
N LYS A 62 -2.53 11.71 -2.36
CA LYS A 62 -1.35 12.26 -3.05
C LYS A 62 -0.20 12.36 -2.06
N THR A 63 0.94 11.79 -2.40
CA THR A 63 2.13 11.79 -1.55
C THR A 63 3.39 11.98 -2.39
N THR A 64 4.50 12.23 -1.75
CA THR A 64 5.83 12.33 -2.36
C THR A 64 6.53 10.98 -2.38
N ARG A 65 7.49 10.84 -3.28
CA ARG A 65 8.41 9.71 -3.34
C ARG A 65 9.83 10.20 -3.52
N GLU A 66 10.64 10.09 -2.47
CA GLU A 66 12.03 10.54 -2.47
C GLU A 66 12.97 9.60 -3.24
N GLY A 67 12.76 8.31 -3.12
CA GLY A 67 13.61 7.32 -3.75
C GLY A 67 13.13 6.86 -5.11
N SER A 68 14.04 6.32 -5.91
CA SER A 68 13.73 5.63 -7.16
C SER A 68 12.79 4.45 -6.93
N HIS A 69 12.15 3.94 -8.00
CA HIS A 69 11.18 2.83 -7.90
C HIS A 69 11.82 1.53 -7.38
N SER A 70 13.09 1.28 -7.75
CA SER A 70 13.86 0.11 -7.33
C SER A 70 15.33 0.48 -7.17
N GLY A 71 16.13 -0.41 -6.56
CA GLY A 71 17.56 -0.17 -6.36
C GLY A 71 18.39 -0.05 -7.64
N SER A 72 17.86 -0.48 -8.78
CA SER A 72 18.50 -0.36 -10.10
C SER A 72 17.92 0.78 -10.94
N ASP A 73 16.93 1.50 -10.42
CA ASP A 73 16.27 2.61 -11.10
C ASP A 73 16.98 3.93 -10.76
N ASP A 74 17.09 4.81 -11.74
CA ASP A 74 17.57 6.17 -11.55
C ASP A 74 16.53 7.15 -12.07
N GLN A 75 15.81 7.79 -11.14
CA GLN A 75 14.72 8.71 -11.48
C GLN A 75 15.19 9.97 -12.19
N SER A 76 16.48 10.31 -12.17
CA SER A 76 17.01 11.47 -12.88
C SER A 76 16.85 11.35 -14.41
N PHE A 77 16.67 10.13 -14.94
CA PHE A 77 16.44 9.92 -16.36
C PHE A 77 15.02 10.22 -16.84
N TYR A 78 14.03 10.28 -15.94
CA TYR A 78 12.63 10.44 -16.33
C TYR A 78 11.86 11.48 -15.51
N MET A 79 12.40 11.98 -14.42
CA MET A 79 11.79 13.00 -13.57
C MET A 79 12.51 14.33 -13.76
N ASP A 80 11.74 15.39 -13.99
CA ASP A 80 12.30 16.73 -14.09
C ASP A 80 12.98 17.14 -12.77
N PRO A 81 14.15 17.82 -12.80
CA PRO A 81 14.82 18.27 -11.57
C PRO A 81 13.95 19.15 -10.67
N VAL A 82 13.07 19.97 -11.23
CA VAL A 82 12.13 20.81 -10.45
C VAL A 82 11.12 19.92 -9.72
N GLU A 83 10.68 18.84 -10.36
CA GLU A 83 9.78 17.86 -9.74
C GLU A 83 10.50 17.09 -8.62
N GLN A 84 11.76 16.71 -8.81
CA GLN A 84 12.58 16.06 -7.78
C GLN A 84 12.74 17.00 -6.54
N ASP A 85 13.09 18.25 -6.76
CA ASP A 85 13.19 19.25 -5.70
C ASP A 85 11.85 19.40 -4.97
N TRP A 86 10.74 19.45 -5.72
CA TRP A 86 9.42 19.55 -5.11
C TRP A 86 9.10 18.34 -4.21
N HIS A 87 9.45 17.12 -4.63
CA HIS A 87 9.30 15.91 -3.80
C HIS A 87 10.12 16.02 -2.51
N THR A 88 11.39 16.44 -2.61
CA THR A 88 12.28 16.62 -1.46
C THR A 88 11.75 17.66 -0.47
N TYR A 89 11.32 18.83 -0.95
CA TYR A 89 10.77 19.89 -0.08
C TYR A 89 9.40 19.52 0.52
N ASN A 90 8.66 18.60 -0.10
CA ASN A 90 7.37 18.14 0.38
C ASN A 90 7.42 16.74 1.02
N ASP A 91 8.61 16.26 1.38
CA ASP A 91 8.76 15.02 2.11
C ASP A 91 7.80 14.92 3.31
N CYS A 92 7.05 13.82 3.38
CA CYS A 92 6.00 13.64 4.38
C CYS A 92 6.56 13.61 5.80
N ILE A 93 7.78 13.08 5.98
CA ILE A 93 8.45 12.99 7.30
C ILE A 93 8.89 14.36 7.73
N LEU A 94 9.59 15.13 6.86
CA LEU A 94 10.05 16.47 7.15
C LEU A 94 8.89 17.43 7.44
N LYS A 95 7.81 17.37 6.66
CA LYS A 95 6.59 18.16 6.92
C LYS A 95 5.94 17.78 8.23
N THR A 96 5.93 16.50 8.59
CA THR A 96 5.41 16.04 9.87
C THR A 96 6.27 16.55 11.01
N CYS A 97 7.59 16.43 10.93
CA CYS A 97 8.51 16.99 11.93
C CYS A 97 8.31 18.49 12.13
N ASN A 98 8.25 19.25 11.04
CA ASN A 98 7.99 20.69 11.09
C ASN A 98 6.63 21.03 11.75
N THR A 99 5.60 20.23 11.47
CA THR A 99 4.28 20.40 12.08
C THR A 99 4.32 20.15 13.58
N LEU A 100 4.97 19.06 14.01
CA LEU A 100 5.11 18.73 15.43
C LEU A 100 5.93 19.77 16.20
N ILE A 101 6.99 20.32 15.59
CA ILE A 101 7.78 21.42 16.15
C ILE A 101 6.91 22.67 16.30
N ALA A 102 6.19 23.05 15.25
CA ALA A 102 5.33 24.24 15.25
C ALA A 102 4.20 24.15 16.28
N ASP A 103 3.69 22.95 16.51
CA ASP A 103 2.65 22.66 17.53
C ASP A 103 3.25 22.52 18.95
N GLY A 104 4.58 22.63 19.12
CA GLY A 104 5.26 22.50 20.42
C GLY A 104 5.24 21.11 21.01
N ILE A 105 5.03 20.07 20.19
CA ILE A 105 4.92 18.66 20.63
C ILE A 105 6.30 18.04 20.79
N ILE A 106 7.26 18.42 19.93
CA ILE A 106 8.62 17.89 19.91
C ILE A 106 9.62 19.00 19.55
N THR A 107 10.84 18.89 20.00
CA THR A 107 11.92 19.80 19.66
C THR A 107 12.79 19.26 18.51
N PRO A 108 13.51 20.12 17.77
CA PRO A 108 14.48 19.69 16.77
C PRO A 108 15.55 18.76 17.34
N LYS A 109 15.95 18.95 18.60
CA LYS A 109 16.92 18.09 19.27
C LYS A 109 16.39 16.68 19.47
N GLU A 110 15.17 16.54 19.98
CA GLU A 110 14.53 15.22 20.16
C GLU A 110 14.33 14.48 18.84
N ILE A 111 14.03 15.20 17.74
CA ILE A 111 13.97 14.58 16.40
C ILE A 111 15.32 14.01 16.00
N GLY A 112 16.42 14.76 16.23
CA GLY A 112 17.78 14.29 15.97
C GLY A 112 18.12 13.04 16.79
N GLU A 113 17.79 13.03 18.08
CA GLU A 113 18.00 11.88 18.97
C GLU A 113 17.22 10.62 18.51
N ILE A 114 15.97 10.80 18.08
CA ILE A 114 15.16 9.71 17.50
C ILE A 114 15.79 9.19 16.20
N TRP A 115 16.27 10.09 15.35
CA TRP A 115 16.92 9.71 14.09
C TRP A 115 18.18 8.87 14.34
N ASP A 116 19.06 9.33 15.22
CA ASP A 116 20.30 8.63 15.57
C ASP A 116 20.01 7.24 16.19
N GLN A 117 19.01 7.17 17.07
CA GLN A 117 18.56 5.89 17.65
C GLN A 117 18.05 4.92 16.57
N LEU A 118 17.20 5.39 15.66
CA LEU A 118 16.66 4.55 14.59
C LEU A 118 17.74 4.08 13.62
N ASP A 119 18.70 4.91 13.27
CA ASP A 119 19.84 4.54 12.44
C ASP A 119 20.64 3.39 13.07
N HIS A 120 20.89 3.48 14.37
CA HIS A 120 21.55 2.42 15.12
C HIS A 120 20.73 1.12 15.14
N GLU A 121 19.45 1.18 15.46
CA GLU A 121 18.54 0.01 15.49
C GLU A 121 18.43 -0.67 14.12
N ILE A 122 18.34 0.11 13.02
CA ILE A 122 18.29 -0.43 11.66
C ILE A 122 19.61 -1.09 11.30
N SER A 123 20.73 -0.48 11.65
CA SER A 123 22.06 -1.05 11.41
C SER A 123 22.26 -2.39 12.13
N GLU A 124 21.86 -2.49 13.40
CA GLU A 124 21.89 -3.76 14.14
C GLU A 124 20.95 -4.81 13.56
N ALA A 125 19.71 -4.40 13.18
CA ALA A 125 18.74 -5.30 12.58
C ALA A 125 19.25 -5.84 11.22
N SER A 126 19.88 -5.00 10.42
CA SER A 126 20.51 -5.36 9.15
C SER A 126 21.65 -6.38 9.37
N ALA A 127 22.55 -6.11 10.32
CA ALA A 127 23.63 -7.04 10.65
C ALA A 127 23.10 -8.41 11.11
N LYS A 128 22.07 -8.43 11.96
CA LYS A 128 21.39 -9.67 12.40
C LYS A 128 20.74 -10.41 11.24
N ALA A 129 20.10 -9.69 10.30
CA ALA A 129 19.48 -10.30 9.12
C ALA A 129 20.51 -10.93 8.19
N VAL A 130 21.63 -10.26 7.94
CA VAL A 130 22.74 -10.77 7.12
C VAL A 130 23.39 -12.01 7.76
N ALA A 131 23.61 -11.99 9.07
CA ALA A 131 24.16 -13.11 9.82
C ALA A 131 23.17 -14.27 10.02
N GLY A 132 21.89 -14.01 9.77
CA GLY A 132 20.80 -14.96 9.96
C GLY A 132 20.80 -16.10 8.94
N PHE A 133 19.85 -17.00 9.13
CA PHE A 133 19.67 -18.14 8.23
C PHE A 133 19.32 -17.68 6.80
N GLN A 134 20.14 -18.09 5.84
CA GLN A 134 19.87 -17.88 4.42
C GLN A 134 19.20 -19.13 3.82
N PRO A 135 18.06 -18.99 3.14
CA PRO A 135 17.37 -20.13 2.53
C PRO A 135 18.21 -20.73 1.40
N LYS A 136 18.62 -22.01 1.55
CA LYS A 136 19.48 -22.71 0.59
C LYS A 136 18.71 -23.61 -0.37
N THR A 137 17.43 -23.83 -0.16
CA THR A 137 16.63 -24.75 -0.98
C THR A 137 15.28 -24.13 -1.36
N THR A 138 14.81 -24.41 -2.57
CA THR A 138 13.48 -24.03 -3.04
C THR A 138 12.38 -24.56 -2.11
N LYS A 139 12.55 -25.79 -1.61
CA LYS A 139 11.57 -26.37 -0.68
C LYS A 139 11.41 -25.53 0.58
N PHE A 140 12.52 -25.06 1.19
CA PHE A 140 12.47 -24.20 2.37
C PHE A 140 11.70 -22.90 2.12
N ILE A 141 11.86 -22.29 0.94
CA ILE A 141 11.15 -21.08 0.55
C ILE A 141 9.67 -21.38 0.36
N LEU A 142 9.34 -22.43 -0.40
CA LEU A 142 7.96 -22.80 -0.69
C LEU A 142 7.19 -23.19 0.59
N ASP A 143 7.80 -23.92 1.50
CA ASP A 143 7.14 -24.31 2.76
C ASP A 143 6.77 -23.10 3.66
N ARG A 144 7.43 -21.95 3.47
CA ARG A 144 7.16 -20.71 4.21
C ARG A 144 6.24 -19.73 3.50
N VAL A 145 6.34 -19.65 2.18
CA VAL A 145 5.50 -18.79 1.36
C VAL A 145 4.14 -19.42 1.10
N SER A 146 4.11 -20.75 1.01
CA SER A 146 2.88 -21.53 0.85
C SER A 146 2.51 -22.15 2.20
N SER A 147 1.58 -21.52 2.90
CA SER A 147 0.98 -22.07 4.12
C SER A 147 0.05 -23.27 3.84
N TYR A 148 -0.04 -23.69 2.58
CA TYR A 148 -0.94 -24.75 2.15
C TYR A 148 -0.26 -26.12 2.26
N ASN A 149 -0.90 -27.03 2.97
CA ASN A 149 -0.58 -28.44 2.87
C ASN A 149 -0.97 -28.94 1.47
N PHE A 150 0.02 -29.25 0.65
CA PHE A 150 -0.20 -29.65 -0.76
C PHE A 150 -1.10 -30.88 -0.88
N GLU A 151 -1.06 -31.79 0.09
CA GLU A 151 -1.93 -32.96 0.12
C GLU A 151 -3.38 -32.60 0.48
N GLU A 152 -3.58 -31.62 1.33
CA GLU A 152 -4.92 -31.10 1.62
C GLU A 152 -5.51 -30.35 0.41
N ILE A 153 -4.69 -29.55 -0.28
CA ILE A 153 -5.10 -28.88 -1.50
C ILE A 153 -5.50 -29.91 -2.56
N LYS A 154 -4.71 -30.96 -2.78
CA LYS A 154 -5.06 -32.04 -3.73
C LYS A 154 -6.38 -32.72 -3.38
N LYS A 155 -6.64 -32.99 -2.09
CA LYS A 155 -7.91 -33.56 -1.63
C LYS A 155 -9.07 -32.58 -1.87
N THR A 156 -8.87 -31.30 -1.56
CA THR A 156 -9.88 -30.26 -1.77
C THR A 156 -10.14 -30.02 -3.26
N TRP A 157 -9.10 -29.95 -4.10
CA TRP A 157 -9.23 -29.86 -5.56
C TRP A 157 -9.96 -31.07 -6.18
N LYS A 158 -9.66 -32.26 -5.71
CA LYS A 158 -10.36 -33.46 -6.17
C LYS A 158 -11.84 -33.39 -5.81
N ARG A 159 -12.17 -32.95 -4.60
CA ARG A 159 -13.52 -32.75 -4.12
C ARG A 159 -14.28 -31.69 -4.92
N TYR A 160 -13.68 -30.52 -5.17
CA TYR A 160 -14.27 -29.47 -6.01
C TYR A 160 -14.45 -29.90 -7.48
N ARG A 161 -13.51 -30.60 -8.04
CA ARG A 161 -13.60 -31.11 -9.41
C ARG A 161 -14.73 -32.12 -9.58
N ASP A 162 -14.96 -32.94 -8.60
CA ASP A 162 -16.01 -33.95 -8.63
C ASP A 162 -17.40 -33.31 -8.40
N HIS A 163 -17.51 -32.30 -7.55
CA HIS A 163 -18.73 -31.52 -7.37
C HIS A 163 -19.06 -30.60 -8.56
N SER A 164 -18.07 -30.01 -9.23
CA SER A 164 -18.31 -29.12 -10.37
C SER A 164 -18.91 -29.84 -11.58
N LYS A 165 -18.66 -31.13 -11.72
CA LYS A 165 -19.26 -31.94 -12.80
C LYS A 165 -20.74 -32.28 -12.56
N VAL A 166 -21.14 -32.47 -11.31
CA VAL A 166 -22.51 -32.79 -10.93
C VAL A 166 -23.39 -31.54 -10.95
N ASP A 167 -22.91 -30.42 -10.45
CA ASP A 167 -23.70 -29.17 -10.33
C ASP A 167 -23.94 -28.46 -11.67
N ARG A 168 -22.95 -28.46 -12.58
CA ARG A 168 -23.12 -27.83 -13.90
C ARG A 168 -24.19 -28.53 -14.76
N ALA A 169 -24.22 -29.83 -14.74
CA ALA A 169 -25.21 -30.62 -15.52
C ALA A 169 -26.62 -30.48 -14.91
N LYS A 170 -26.73 -30.29 -13.58
CA LYS A 170 -27.99 -30.12 -12.88
C LYS A 170 -28.54 -28.72 -13.07
N LYS A 171 -27.71 -27.67 -12.87
CA LYS A 171 -28.09 -26.28 -13.11
C LYS A 171 -28.47 -26.01 -14.57
N PHE A 172 -27.78 -26.62 -15.53
CA PHE A 172 -28.13 -26.42 -16.95
C PHE A 172 -29.51 -27.01 -17.31
N LYS A 173 -29.97 -28.05 -16.60
CA LYS A 173 -31.31 -28.63 -16.78
C LYS A 173 -32.44 -27.90 -16.04
N GLU A 174 -32.09 -27.07 -15.04
CA GLU A 174 -33.06 -26.26 -14.27
C GLU A 174 -33.33 -24.89 -14.93
N TYR A 175 -32.49 -24.43 -15.88
CA TYR A 175 -32.63 -23.14 -16.56
C TYR A 175 -33.03 -23.24 -18.04
N HIS A 176 -33.27 -24.45 -18.55
CA HIS A 176 -33.80 -24.75 -19.90
C HIS A 176 -34.84 -25.84 -19.86
#